data_52de1c1773f4192197b348f18f47c7dd
#
_entry.id   52de1c1773f4192197b348f18f47c7dd
#
_cell.length_a   1.000
_cell.length_b   1.000
_cell.length_c   1.000
_cell.angle_alpha   90.00
_cell.angle_beta   90.00
_cell.angle_gamma   90.00
#
_symmetry.space_group_name_H-M   'P 1'
#
loop_
_entity.id
_entity.type
_entity.pdbx_description
1 polymer ?
#
loop_
_entity_poly.entity_id
_entity_poly.type
_entity_poly.pdbx_seq_one_letter_code
_entity_poly.pdbx_strand_id
1 'polypeptide(L)'
;MKFTKRILPVLLCAVLTAGLITMAGCTKSETAAPAADGSKKVLKVGMECNYAPYNWTQADNSNGAIPIANSSGEYTNGYDVMMAKKIADSIGYDLQIVKTEWDGLAPSVVSGKLDAVIAGMSITEERKKTVDFTDPYYKATIYALVRSDSKYASAKSVEDLKGASCTSQQNTVWYDMLKQIPDAAIQPAMKNVPALIVSLTSGKTDVFVTDKPTAMGAVYANKKLVMLDFQDGNGFKATDADVNLGIAVSKSNPELKAAVNKALSGISEADRDKIMQDAIAKQPLAQ
;
A
#
# COMPACT_ATOMS: atom_id res chain seq x y z
N MET A 1 -64.63 17.62 -1.79
CA MET A 1 -65.86 17.19 -2.49
C MET A 1 -65.67 15.79 -3.04
N LYS A 2 -66.53 14.88 -2.54
CA LYS A 2 -66.94 13.54 -3.07
C LYS A 2 -65.91 12.46 -3.30
N PHE A 3 -65.84 11.58 -2.34
CA PHE A 3 -65.96 10.11 -2.25
C PHE A 3 -66.42 9.39 -3.53
N THR A 4 -65.79 8.27 -3.85
CA THR A 4 -66.53 7.05 -4.14
C THR A 4 -65.64 5.79 -3.91
N LYS A 5 -66.08 4.95 -2.96
CA LYS A 5 -65.71 3.55 -2.71
C LYS A 5 -66.42 2.62 -3.70
N ARG A 6 -65.85 1.49 -4.06
CA ARG A 6 -66.54 0.21 -4.41
C ARG A 6 -65.54 -0.94 -4.16
N ILE A 7 -65.74 -1.73 -3.23
CA ILE A 7 -66.39 -2.96 -2.70
C ILE A 7 -66.48 -4.11 -3.74
N LEU A 8 -65.74 -5.17 -3.34
CA LEU A 8 -65.74 -6.63 -3.42
C LEU A 8 -66.86 -7.32 -4.27
N PRO A 9 -66.71 -8.56 -4.79
CA PRO A 9 -66.99 -9.74 -3.98
C PRO A 9 -66.05 -10.96 -4.13
N VAL A 10 -66.02 -11.71 -3.05
CA VAL A 10 -65.62 -13.08 -2.80
C VAL A 10 -66.36 -14.09 -3.69
N LEU A 11 -65.69 -15.13 -4.17
CA LEU A 11 -66.31 -16.42 -4.42
C LEU A 11 -65.46 -17.61 -3.96
N LEU A 12 -66.00 -18.35 -3.07
CA LEU A 12 -65.56 -19.56 -2.42
C LEU A 12 -66.02 -20.73 -3.25
N CYS A 13 -65.16 -21.73 -3.51
CA CYS A 13 -65.59 -23.08 -3.84
C CYS A 13 -64.59 -24.12 -3.31
N ALA A 14 -65.08 -24.84 -2.32
CA ALA A 14 -64.43 -26.05 -1.79
C ALA A 14 -64.91 -27.29 -2.57
N VAL A 15 -64.03 -28.24 -2.80
CA VAL A 15 -64.41 -29.66 -2.92
C VAL A 15 -63.28 -30.53 -2.41
N LEU A 16 -63.59 -31.35 -1.43
CA LEU A 16 -62.81 -32.47 -0.87
C LEU A 16 -62.72 -33.63 -1.87
N THR A 17 -61.58 -34.33 -1.89
CA THR A 17 -61.59 -35.79 -1.88
C THR A 17 -60.29 -36.36 -1.31
N ALA A 18 -60.49 -37.33 -0.41
CA ALA A 18 -59.45 -38.03 0.35
C ALA A 18 -58.78 -39.12 -0.48
N GLY A 19 -57.53 -39.41 -0.15
CA GLY A 19 -56.82 -40.61 -0.62
C GLY A 19 -55.55 -40.85 0.20
N LEU A 20 -55.69 -41.66 1.28
CA LEU A 20 -54.57 -42.22 2.04
C LEU A 20 -53.83 -43.27 1.16
N ILE A 21 -52.53 -43.12 1.00
CA ILE A 21 -51.61 -44.25 0.82
C ILE A 21 -50.33 -43.95 1.60
N THR A 22 -50.12 -44.74 2.66
CA THR A 22 -48.90 -44.84 3.45
C THR A 22 -47.86 -45.63 2.70
N MET A 23 -46.68 -45.05 2.43
CA MET A 23 -45.45 -45.81 2.21
C MET A 23 -44.31 -45.14 2.97
N ALA A 24 -43.82 -45.85 3.97
CA ALA A 24 -42.62 -45.55 4.69
C ALA A 24 -41.43 -45.76 3.74
N GLY A 25 -40.76 -44.65 3.37
CA GLY A 25 -39.47 -44.65 2.67
C GLY A 25 -38.52 -43.78 3.47
N CYS A 26 -37.56 -44.40 4.18
CA CYS A 26 -36.41 -43.70 4.75
C CYS A 26 -35.57 -43.14 3.61
N THR A 27 -35.75 -41.89 3.25
CA THR A 27 -34.77 -41.13 2.47
C THR A 27 -33.89 -40.38 3.44
N LYS A 28 -32.62 -40.83 3.48
CA LYS A 28 -31.51 -40.05 4.04
C LYS A 28 -31.56 -38.62 3.45
N SER A 29 -31.76 -37.64 4.32
CA SER A 29 -31.58 -36.25 3.96
C SER A 29 -30.07 -36.05 3.69
N GLU A 30 -29.66 -36.10 2.47
CA GLU A 30 -28.38 -35.56 2.06
C GLU A 30 -28.49 -34.03 2.24
N THR A 31 -27.87 -33.55 3.30
CA THR A 31 -27.61 -32.11 3.46
C THR A 31 -26.75 -31.70 2.28
N ALA A 32 -27.37 -31.09 1.28
CA ALA A 32 -26.63 -30.45 0.20
C ALA A 32 -25.71 -29.42 0.83
N ALA A 33 -24.39 -29.65 0.72
CA ALA A 33 -23.41 -28.64 1.05
C ALA A 33 -23.76 -27.38 0.24
N PRO A 34 -23.65 -26.17 0.82
CA PRO A 34 -23.87 -24.95 0.05
C PRO A 34 -22.92 -24.98 -1.13
N ALA A 35 -23.47 -24.82 -2.33
CA ALA A 35 -22.68 -24.62 -3.54
C ALA A 35 -21.77 -23.43 -3.27
N ALA A 36 -20.47 -23.66 -3.27
CA ALA A 36 -19.50 -22.59 -3.22
C ALA A 36 -19.74 -21.70 -4.44
N ASP A 37 -20.21 -20.49 -4.21
CA ASP A 37 -20.23 -19.44 -5.21
C ASP A 37 -18.78 -19.34 -5.72
N GLY A 38 -18.57 -19.66 -7.01
CA GLY A 38 -17.25 -19.73 -7.63
C GLY A 38 -16.55 -18.39 -7.79
N SER A 39 -17.03 -17.32 -7.12
CA SER A 39 -16.38 -16.04 -7.09
C SER A 39 -15.17 -16.08 -6.14
N LYS A 40 -14.00 -15.69 -6.66
CA LYS A 40 -12.81 -15.53 -5.82
C LYS A 40 -13.05 -14.44 -4.77
N LYS A 41 -12.48 -14.63 -3.58
CA LYS A 41 -12.42 -13.57 -2.59
C LYS A 41 -11.60 -12.39 -3.14
N VAL A 42 -11.98 -11.17 -2.79
CA VAL A 42 -11.26 -9.95 -3.17
C VAL A 42 -10.31 -9.56 -2.05
N LEU A 43 -9.06 -9.25 -2.40
CA LEU A 43 -8.07 -8.65 -1.51
C LEU A 43 -8.01 -7.15 -1.80
N LYS A 44 -8.55 -6.33 -0.88
CA LYS A 44 -8.52 -4.88 -0.97
C LYS A 44 -7.23 -4.35 -0.35
N VAL A 45 -6.32 -3.88 -1.19
CA VAL A 45 -5.01 -3.36 -0.78
C VAL A 45 -4.98 -1.85 -0.90
N GLY A 46 -4.64 -1.17 0.21
CA GLY A 46 -4.43 0.27 0.24
C GLY A 46 -2.99 0.66 -0.07
N MET A 47 -2.83 1.70 -0.86
CA MET A 47 -1.56 2.39 -1.12
C MET A 47 -1.83 3.82 -1.59
N GLU A 48 -0.80 4.69 -1.55
CA GLU A 48 -0.96 6.11 -1.93
C GLU A 48 -1.14 6.30 -3.44
N CYS A 49 -0.62 5.42 -4.26
CA CYS A 49 -0.55 5.53 -5.73
C CYS A 49 0.18 6.80 -6.21
N ASN A 50 1.07 7.36 -5.40
CA ASN A 50 1.90 8.53 -5.72
C ASN A 50 3.31 8.45 -5.10
N TYR A 51 3.74 7.24 -4.75
CA TYR A 51 5.01 6.94 -4.08
C TYR A 51 5.89 6.07 -4.99
N ALA A 52 6.37 6.62 -6.12
CA ALA A 52 7.30 5.90 -7.01
C ALA A 52 8.67 5.68 -6.32
N PRO A 53 9.32 4.53 -6.53
CA PRO A 53 8.97 3.41 -7.40
C PRO A 53 8.08 2.35 -6.74
N TYR A 54 7.63 2.56 -5.50
CA TYR A 54 6.78 1.60 -4.79
C TYR A 54 5.38 1.50 -5.41
N ASN A 55 4.71 2.63 -5.61
CA ASN A 55 3.40 2.69 -6.22
C ASN A 55 3.14 4.08 -6.84
N TRP A 56 2.67 4.13 -8.08
CA TRP A 56 2.37 5.37 -8.78
C TRP A 56 1.11 5.26 -9.62
N THR A 57 0.51 6.40 -9.97
CA THR A 57 -0.63 6.49 -10.89
C THR A 57 -0.15 6.73 -12.32
N GLN A 58 -0.80 6.07 -13.29
CA GLN A 58 -0.65 6.29 -14.71
C GLN A 58 -2.01 6.25 -15.44
N ALA A 59 -2.04 6.76 -16.70
CA ALA A 59 -3.29 6.97 -17.43
C ALA A 59 -3.83 5.71 -18.12
N ASP A 60 -3.02 4.65 -18.25
CA ASP A 60 -3.34 3.44 -18.98
C ASP A 60 -2.84 2.17 -18.27
N ASN A 61 -3.17 1.01 -18.84
CA ASN A 61 -2.78 -0.29 -18.32
C ASN A 61 -1.42 -0.79 -18.83
N SER A 62 -0.61 0.07 -19.44
CA SER A 62 0.73 -0.31 -19.92
C SER A 62 1.61 -0.84 -18.78
N ASN A 63 2.66 -1.59 -19.15
CA ASN A 63 3.64 -2.17 -18.22
C ASN A 63 3.04 -3.07 -17.12
N GLY A 64 1.79 -3.54 -17.29
CA GLY A 64 1.11 -4.39 -16.31
C GLY A 64 0.45 -3.61 -15.17
N ALA A 65 0.20 -2.32 -15.35
CA ALA A 65 -0.58 -1.52 -14.41
C ALA A 65 -2.03 -2.05 -14.32
N ILE A 66 -2.61 -1.90 -13.13
CA ILE A 66 -3.97 -2.35 -12.85
C ILE A 66 -4.87 -1.16 -12.46
N PRO A 67 -6.18 -1.25 -12.68
CA PRO A 67 -7.10 -0.17 -12.35
C PRO A 67 -7.06 0.18 -10.85
N ILE A 68 -7.18 1.47 -10.54
CA ILE A 68 -7.42 1.95 -9.17
C ILE A 68 -8.94 1.90 -8.93
N ALA A 69 -9.37 1.10 -7.96
CA ALA A 69 -10.79 0.78 -7.77
C ALA A 69 -11.67 2.00 -7.45
N ASN A 70 -11.12 2.99 -6.76
CA ASN A 70 -11.82 4.21 -6.36
C ASN A 70 -11.40 5.45 -7.16
N SER A 71 -10.77 5.27 -8.34
CA SER A 71 -10.37 6.37 -9.21
C SER A 71 -10.57 5.97 -10.68
N SER A 72 -11.69 6.42 -11.26
CA SER A 72 -12.08 6.03 -12.62
C SER A 72 -11.08 6.50 -13.67
N GLY A 73 -10.64 5.60 -14.55
CA GLY A 73 -9.71 5.89 -15.63
C GLY A 73 -8.25 6.02 -15.20
N GLU A 74 -7.95 5.84 -13.92
CA GLU A 74 -6.57 5.78 -13.41
C GLU A 74 -6.13 4.33 -13.17
N TYR A 75 -4.85 4.08 -13.42
CA TYR A 75 -4.18 2.82 -13.21
C TYR A 75 -2.99 3.02 -12.29
N THR A 76 -2.56 1.95 -11.61
CA THR A 76 -1.40 1.98 -10.73
C THR A 76 -0.43 0.86 -11.07
N ASN A 77 0.85 1.15 -10.92
CA ASN A 77 1.94 0.19 -11.03
C ASN A 77 3.02 0.51 -9.98
N GLY A 78 4.02 -0.33 -9.88
CA GLY A 78 5.14 -0.19 -8.95
C GLY A 78 5.44 -1.47 -8.19
N TYR A 79 6.48 -1.40 -7.38
CA TYR A 79 6.94 -2.53 -6.57
C TYR A 79 5.81 -3.12 -5.70
N ASP A 80 5.09 -2.26 -4.98
CA ASP A 80 3.99 -2.67 -4.10
C ASP A 80 2.85 -3.33 -4.87
N VAL A 81 2.53 -2.80 -6.06
CA VAL A 81 1.49 -3.35 -6.95
C VAL A 81 1.90 -4.72 -7.47
N MET A 82 3.16 -4.88 -7.91
CA MET A 82 3.70 -6.14 -8.39
C MET A 82 3.75 -7.20 -7.29
N MET A 83 4.12 -6.80 -6.06
CA MET A 83 4.11 -7.67 -4.89
C MET A 83 2.67 -8.05 -4.49
N ALA A 84 1.75 -7.08 -4.44
CA ALA A 84 0.33 -7.32 -4.14
C ALA A 84 -0.29 -8.32 -5.12
N LYS A 85 0.04 -8.21 -6.42
CA LYS A 85 -0.43 -9.14 -7.44
C LYS A 85 0.09 -10.56 -7.20
N LYS A 86 1.40 -10.72 -6.99
CA LYS A 86 2.00 -12.04 -6.69
C LYS A 86 1.38 -12.68 -5.45
N ILE A 87 1.13 -11.87 -4.41
CA ILE A 87 0.51 -12.34 -3.16
C ILE A 87 -0.94 -12.77 -3.42
N ALA A 88 -1.76 -11.93 -4.05
CA ALA A 88 -3.16 -12.22 -4.34
C ALA A 88 -3.31 -13.49 -5.21
N ASP A 89 -2.48 -13.61 -6.25
CA ASP A 89 -2.43 -14.80 -7.12
C ASP A 89 -2.09 -16.06 -6.31
N SER A 90 -1.09 -15.98 -5.40
CA SER A 90 -0.64 -17.10 -4.56
C SER A 90 -1.70 -17.57 -3.57
N ILE A 91 -2.52 -16.67 -3.02
CA ILE A 91 -3.57 -16.99 -2.06
C ILE A 91 -4.94 -17.21 -2.73
N GLY A 92 -5.02 -17.11 -4.07
CA GLY A 92 -6.23 -17.37 -4.86
C GLY A 92 -7.29 -16.27 -4.75
N TYR A 93 -6.91 -15.01 -4.51
CA TYR A 93 -7.79 -13.85 -4.40
C TYR A 93 -7.71 -12.97 -5.64
N ASP A 94 -8.79 -12.25 -5.95
CA ASP A 94 -8.76 -11.15 -6.91
C ASP A 94 -8.22 -9.90 -6.22
N LEU A 95 -7.30 -9.19 -6.87
CA LEU A 95 -6.68 -7.97 -6.31
C LEU A 95 -7.50 -6.73 -6.63
N GLN A 96 -7.74 -5.91 -5.63
CA GLN A 96 -8.32 -4.59 -5.77
C GLN A 96 -7.44 -3.55 -5.08
N ILE A 97 -6.87 -2.60 -5.84
CA ILE A 97 -6.09 -1.49 -5.26
C ILE A 97 -7.02 -0.32 -4.97
N VAL A 98 -6.91 0.20 -3.75
CA VAL A 98 -7.67 1.36 -3.26
C VAL A 98 -6.69 2.49 -2.93
N LYS A 99 -6.73 3.56 -3.71
CA LYS A 99 -5.94 4.77 -3.49
C LYS A 99 -6.35 5.42 -2.18
N THR A 100 -5.41 5.61 -1.28
CA THR A 100 -5.67 6.10 0.07
C THR A 100 -4.49 6.96 0.52
N GLU A 101 -4.76 8.17 1.02
CA GLU A 101 -3.74 9.03 1.59
C GLU A 101 -3.00 8.33 2.74
N TRP A 102 -1.71 8.64 2.91
CA TRP A 102 -0.82 7.98 3.88
C TRP A 102 -1.44 7.81 5.27
N ASP A 103 -1.95 8.91 5.85
CA ASP A 103 -2.52 8.89 7.20
C ASP A 103 -3.82 8.09 7.32
N GLY A 104 -4.47 7.82 6.20
CA GLY A 104 -5.70 7.01 6.12
C GLY A 104 -5.46 5.51 6.02
N LEU A 105 -4.23 5.06 5.71
CA LEU A 105 -3.94 3.65 5.40
C LEU A 105 -4.19 2.73 6.61
N ALA A 106 -3.48 2.93 7.72
CA ALA A 106 -3.63 2.09 8.92
C ALA A 106 -5.05 2.17 9.52
N PRO A 107 -5.69 3.35 9.67
CA PRO A 107 -7.09 3.45 10.08
C PRO A 107 -8.06 2.68 9.17
N SER A 108 -7.79 2.62 7.86
CA SER A 108 -8.66 1.89 6.91
C SER A 108 -8.57 0.36 7.09
N VAL A 109 -7.40 -0.16 7.48
CA VAL A 109 -7.26 -1.58 7.87
C VAL A 109 -7.99 -1.85 9.20
N VAL A 110 -7.82 -0.99 10.19
CA VAL A 110 -8.49 -1.13 11.50
C VAL A 110 -10.01 -1.13 11.35
N SER A 111 -10.55 -0.30 10.46
CA SER A 111 -12.00 -0.21 10.20
C SER A 111 -12.55 -1.28 9.26
N GLY A 112 -11.70 -2.13 8.67
CA GLY A 112 -12.11 -3.15 7.70
C GLY A 112 -12.47 -2.61 6.31
N LYS A 113 -12.16 -1.35 5.99
CA LYS A 113 -12.30 -0.80 4.64
C LYS A 113 -11.26 -1.37 3.68
N LEU A 114 -10.08 -1.69 4.20
CA LEU A 114 -8.99 -2.37 3.53
C LEU A 114 -8.69 -3.68 4.25
N ASP A 115 -8.28 -4.69 3.50
CA ASP A 115 -7.82 -5.96 4.05
C ASP A 115 -6.33 -5.88 4.42
N ALA A 116 -5.55 -5.14 3.62
CA ALA A 116 -4.12 -4.95 3.82
C ALA A 116 -3.65 -3.58 3.34
N VAL A 117 -2.48 -3.16 3.83
CA VAL A 117 -1.70 -2.03 3.29
C VAL A 117 -0.36 -2.55 2.80
N ILE A 118 -0.03 -2.24 1.54
CA ILE A 118 1.29 -2.46 0.93
C ILE A 118 1.73 -1.11 0.37
N ALA A 119 2.56 -0.39 1.13
CA ALA A 119 2.86 1.02 0.85
C ALA A 119 4.21 1.47 1.43
N GLY A 120 5.25 0.63 1.37
CA GLY A 120 6.55 0.99 1.93
C GLY A 120 6.51 1.25 3.45
N MET A 121 5.63 0.58 4.20
CA MET A 121 5.37 0.91 5.60
C MET A 121 6.34 0.21 6.55
N SER A 122 7.15 0.99 7.31
CA SER A 122 8.05 0.49 8.34
C SER A 122 7.30 -0.22 9.47
N ILE A 123 7.86 -1.32 9.97
CA ILE A 123 7.28 -2.16 11.04
C ILE A 123 7.64 -1.57 12.41
N THR A 124 7.08 -0.41 12.76
CA THR A 124 7.39 0.24 14.03
C THR A 124 6.52 -0.29 15.19
N GLU A 125 7.06 -0.22 16.42
CA GLU A 125 6.32 -0.62 17.63
C GLU A 125 5.05 0.24 17.82
N GLU A 126 5.09 1.51 17.42
CA GLU A 126 3.91 2.38 17.50
C GLU A 126 2.78 1.88 16.59
N ARG A 127 3.10 1.53 15.34
CA ARG A 127 2.11 1.01 14.39
C ARG A 127 1.58 -0.37 14.81
N LYS A 128 2.43 -1.22 15.40
CA LYS A 128 2.02 -2.52 15.96
C LYS A 128 0.97 -2.42 17.07
N LYS A 129 0.79 -1.26 17.70
CA LYS A 129 -0.28 -1.07 18.68
C LYS A 129 -1.67 -1.17 18.04
N THR A 130 -1.82 -0.75 16.77
CA THR A 130 -3.10 -0.64 16.08
C THR A 130 -3.33 -1.68 15.00
N VAL A 131 -2.30 -2.02 14.23
CA VAL A 131 -2.33 -3.05 13.17
C VAL A 131 -1.35 -4.17 13.46
N ASP A 132 -1.48 -5.27 12.75
CA ASP A 132 -0.48 -6.33 12.73
C ASP A 132 0.35 -6.26 11.44
N PHE A 133 1.53 -6.83 11.41
CA PHE A 133 2.41 -6.84 10.25
C PHE A 133 2.79 -8.26 9.86
N THR A 134 3.01 -8.46 8.58
CA THR A 134 3.68 -9.64 8.04
C THR A 134 5.17 -9.60 8.34
N ASP A 135 5.87 -10.67 7.97
CA ASP A 135 7.32 -10.63 7.80
C ASP A 135 7.68 -9.53 6.78
N PRO A 136 8.90 -8.96 6.88
CA PRO A 136 9.32 -7.90 5.97
C PRO A 136 9.23 -8.34 4.50
N TYR A 137 8.60 -7.54 3.64
CA TYR A 137 8.58 -7.77 2.21
C TYR A 137 9.67 -6.99 1.47
N TYR A 138 10.28 -6.00 2.15
CA TYR A 138 11.45 -5.26 1.68
C TYR A 138 12.27 -4.76 2.87
N LYS A 139 13.59 -4.63 2.69
CA LYS A 139 14.48 -3.97 3.65
C LYS A 139 15.04 -2.70 3.02
N ALA A 140 14.62 -1.56 3.55
CA ALA A 140 15.08 -0.26 3.07
C ALA A 140 16.47 0.09 3.62
N THR A 141 17.16 1.01 2.96
CA THR A 141 18.32 1.73 3.47
C THR A 141 18.05 3.22 3.37
N ILE A 142 18.59 4.02 4.28
CA ILE A 142 18.29 5.44 4.38
C ILE A 142 19.25 6.24 3.54
N TYR A 143 18.72 7.16 2.75
CA TYR A 143 19.45 8.06 1.88
C TYR A 143 18.94 9.50 2.03
N ALA A 144 19.78 10.45 1.65
CA ALA A 144 19.39 11.83 1.50
C ALA A 144 19.44 12.24 0.02
N LEU A 145 18.46 13.02 -0.41
CA LEU A 145 18.44 13.68 -1.72
C LEU A 145 18.71 15.15 -1.55
N VAL A 146 19.51 15.70 -2.45
CA VAL A 146 19.82 17.12 -2.55
C VAL A 146 19.78 17.55 -4.02
N ARG A 147 19.72 18.85 -4.30
CA ARG A 147 19.94 19.34 -5.67
C ARG A 147 21.41 19.20 -6.08
N SER A 148 21.66 18.96 -7.35
CA SER A 148 23.03 18.85 -7.89
C SER A 148 23.83 20.15 -7.82
N ASP A 149 23.16 21.32 -7.75
CA ASP A 149 23.76 22.64 -7.58
C ASP A 149 23.85 23.09 -6.11
N SER A 150 23.43 22.24 -5.17
CA SER A 150 23.47 22.51 -3.75
C SER A 150 24.91 22.42 -3.20
N LYS A 151 25.24 23.27 -2.23
CA LYS A 151 26.49 23.14 -1.45
C LYS A 151 26.64 21.79 -0.76
N TYR A 152 25.55 21.05 -0.59
CA TYR A 152 25.52 19.73 0.02
C TYR A 152 25.68 18.56 -0.98
N ALA A 153 25.79 18.85 -2.29
CA ALA A 153 25.85 17.81 -3.33
C ALA A 153 27.06 16.86 -3.24
N SER A 154 28.11 17.27 -2.52
CA SER A 154 29.31 16.47 -2.27
C SER A 154 29.43 15.94 -0.84
N ALA A 155 28.41 16.06 -0.02
CA ALA A 155 28.39 15.58 1.36
C ALA A 155 28.70 14.08 1.43
N LYS A 156 29.53 13.65 2.38
CA LYS A 156 30.00 12.28 2.59
C LYS A 156 29.51 11.67 3.92
N SER A 157 28.91 12.52 4.75
CA SER A 157 28.38 12.14 6.06
C SER A 157 27.14 12.94 6.39
N VAL A 158 26.38 12.49 7.40
CA VAL A 158 25.25 13.24 7.95
C VAL A 158 25.75 14.56 8.59
N GLU A 159 26.96 14.58 9.12
CA GLU A 159 27.61 15.77 9.69
C GLU A 159 27.83 16.89 8.64
N ASP A 160 28.12 16.52 7.39
CA ASP A 160 28.30 17.48 6.30
C ASP A 160 27.00 18.21 5.91
N LEU A 161 25.84 17.71 6.39
CA LEU A 161 24.54 18.35 6.18
C LEU A 161 24.22 19.40 7.24
N LYS A 162 25.18 19.73 8.13
CA LYS A 162 24.99 20.69 9.22
C LYS A 162 24.30 21.98 8.76
N GLY A 163 23.23 22.37 9.47
CA GLY A 163 22.48 23.59 9.21
C GLY A 163 21.58 23.54 7.97
N ALA A 164 21.43 22.38 7.33
CA ALA A 164 20.57 22.23 6.16
C ALA A 164 19.09 22.47 6.51
N SER A 165 18.37 23.13 5.61
CA SER A 165 16.91 23.15 5.62
C SER A 165 16.41 21.81 5.11
N CYS A 166 15.73 21.01 5.94
CA CYS A 166 15.37 19.64 5.61
C CYS A 166 13.93 19.32 5.98
N THR A 167 13.34 18.37 5.24
CA THR A 167 12.01 17.85 5.51
C THR A 167 11.89 16.40 5.03
N SER A 168 10.80 15.73 5.40
CA SER A 168 10.40 14.43 4.88
C SER A 168 8.88 14.26 5.02
N GLN A 169 8.36 13.07 4.70
CA GLN A 169 6.94 12.79 4.75
C GLN A 169 6.47 12.69 6.21
N GLN A 170 5.28 13.21 6.47
CA GLN A 170 4.64 13.19 7.79
C GLN A 170 4.40 11.76 8.28
N ASN A 171 4.48 11.56 9.60
CA ASN A 171 4.22 10.27 10.25
C ASN A 171 5.08 9.10 9.71
N THR A 172 6.31 9.41 9.26
CA THR A 172 7.30 8.43 8.82
C THR A 172 8.55 8.46 9.68
N VAL A 173 9.25 7.34 9.74
CA VAL A 173 10.58 7.23 10.38
C VAL A 173 11.59 8.17 9.71
N TRP A 174 11.42 8.44 8.40
CA TRP A 174 12.30 9.33 7.64
C TRP A 174 12.28 10.78 8.16
N TYR A 175 11.13 11.26 8.63
CA TYR A 175 11.03 12.58 9.24
C TYR A 175 11.74 12.62 10.60
N ASP A 176 11.65 11.56 11.39
CA ASP A 176 12.36 11.47 12.67
C ASP A 176 13.88 11.43 12.50
N MET A 177 14.38 10.87 11.39
CA MET A 177 15.81 10.83 11.07
C MET A 177 16.43 12.21 10.86
N LEU A 178 15.64 13.25 10.53
CA LEU A 178 16.11 14.61 10.35
C LEU A 178 16.80 15.17 11.59
N LYS A 179 16.43 14.68 12.78
CA LYS A 179 17.03 15.08 14.07
C LYS A 179 18.51 14.66 14.20
N GLN A 180 19.00 13.78 13.32
CA GLN A 180 20.40 13.36 13.30
C GLN A 180 21.30 14.34 12.53
N ILE A 181 20.72 15.25 11.75
CA ILE A 181 21.48 16.28 11.03
C ILE A 181 21.82 17.40 12.03
N PRO A 182 23.11 17.73 12.25
CA PRO A 182 23.49 18.75 13.21
C PRO A 182 22.91 20.14 12.84
N ASP A 183 22.37 20.83 13.80
CA ASP A 183 21.81 22.18 13.65
C ASP A 183 20.79 22.31 12.50
N ALA A 184 20.10 21.23 12.15
CA ALA A 184 19.15 21.20 11.04
C ALA A 184 18.01 22.22 11.21
N ALA A 185 17.69 22.95 10.15
CA ALA A 185 16.49 23.75 10.06
C ALA A 185 15.32 22.87 9.58
N ILE A 186 14.77 22.04 10.50
CA ILE A 186 13.70 21.09 10.17
C ILE A 186 12.43 21.85 9.81
N GLN A 187 11.98 21.68 8.56
CA GLN A 187 10.76 22.28 8.04
C GLN A 187 9.54 21.39 8.35
N PRO A 188 8.32 21.94 8.31
CA PRO A 188 7.11 21.14 8.47
C PRO A 188 7.10 19.93 7.53
N ALA A 189 6.66 18.79 8.04
CA ALA A 189 6.51 17.55 7.27
C ALA A 189 5.50 17.75 6.13
N MET A 190 5.70 17.01 5.04
CA MET A 190 4.84 17.07 3.86
C MET A 190 3.98 15.82 3.72
N LYS A 191 2.87 15.93 2.98
CA LYS A 191 1.89 14.84 2.87
C LYS A 191 2.41 13.65 2.08
N ASN A 192 3.19 13.90 1.01
CA ASN A 192 3.59 12.86 0.06
C ASN A 192 4.92 13.20 -0.63
N VAL A 193 5.51 12.21 -1.29
CA VAL A 193 6.80 12.32 -1.98
C VAL A 193 6.80 13.34 -3.13
N PRO A 194 5.77 13.46 -3.98
CA PRO A 194 5.74 14.51 -5.00
C PRO A 194 5.91 15.92 -4.44
N ALA A 195 5.25 16.24 -3.30
CA ALA A 195 5.40 17.54 -2.65
C ALA A 195 6.83 17.77 -2.13
N LEU A 196 7.48 16.73 -1.62
CA LEU A 196 8.87 16.75 -1.18
C LEU A 196 9.83 17.03 -2.34
N ILE A 197 9.64 16.36 -3.47
CA ILE A 197 10.45 16.58 -4.68
C ILE A 197 10.29 18.02 -5.18
N VAL A 198 9.06 18.56 -5.20
CA VAL A 198 8.82 19.97 -5.56
C VAL A 198 9.53 20.92 -4.60
N SER A 199 9.44 20.68 -3.28
CA SER A 199 10.13 21.51 -2.28
C SER A 199 11.64 21.52 -2.47
N LEU A 200 12.22 20.34 -2.73
CA LEU A 200 13.65 20.17 -2.96
C LEU A 200 14.10 20.86 -4.26
N THR A 201 13.40 20.60 -5.36
CA THR A 201 13.77 21.14 -6.69
C THR A 201 13.57 22.64 -6.82
N SER A 202 12.60 23.22 -6.09
CA SER A 202 12.39 24.67 -6.01
C SER A 202 13.38 25.39 -5.08
N GLY A 203 14.20 24.66 -4.32
CA GLY A 203 15.13 25.23 -3.36
C GLY A 203 14.50 25.69 -2.03
N LYS A 204 13.23 25.33 -1.79
CA LYS A 204 12.56 25.61 -0.51
C LYS A 204 13.16 24.81 0.63
N THR A 205 13.64 23.60 0.35
CA THR A 205 14.44 22.77 1.25
C THR A 205 15.72 22.35 0.57
N ASP A 206 16.77 22.06 1.36
CA ASP A 206 18.07 21.62 0.86
C ASP A 206 18.18 20.12 0.80
N VAL A 207 17.53 19.43 1.75
CA VAL A 207 17.64 17.97 1.97
C VAL A 207 16.26 17.33 2.13
N PHE A 208 16.08 16.21 1.45
CA PHE A 208 14.97 15.29 1.63
C PHE A 208 15.52 13.92 2.05
N VAL A 209 15.17 13.44 3.25
CA VAL A 209 15.57 12.11 3.74
C VAL A 209 14.50 11.09 3.40
N THR A 210 14.92 9.97 2.80
CA THR A 210 14.05 8.90 2.32
C THR A 210 14.81 7.57 2.24
N ASP A 211 14.19 6.54 1.66
CA ASP A 211 14.82 5.26 1.36
C ASP A 211 15.53 5.25 -0.01
N LYS A 212 16.40 4.25 -0.20
CA LYS A 212 17.19 4.09 -1.42
C LYS A 212 16.35 3.97 -2.70
N PRO A 213 15.30 3.12 -2.79
CA PRO A 213 14.48 3.03 -3.99
C PRO A 213 13.85 4.37 -4.38
N THR A 214 13.27 5.10 -3.43
CA THR A 214 12.70 6.43 -3.67
C THR A 214 13.76 7.43 -4.14
N ALA A 215 14.94 7.43 -3.51
CA ALA A 215 16.06 8.27 -3.93
C ALA A 215 16.52 7.94 -5.35
N MET A 216 16.70 6.66 -5.68
CA MET A 216 17.06 6.21 -7.03
C MET A 216 15.99 6.60 -8.05
N GLY A 217 14.73 6.39 -7.73
CA GLY A 217 13.60 6.76 -8.56
C GLY A 217 13.55 8.26 -8.85
N ALA A 218 13.74 9.09 -7.83
CA ALA A 218 13.80 10.54 -7.97
C ALA A 218 14.96 11.02 -8.87
N VAL A 219 16.16 10.46 -8.69
CA VAL A 219 17.33 10.78 -9.53
C VAL A 219 17.14 10.27 -10.96
N TYR A 220 16.52 9.10 -11.14
CA TYR A 220 16.19 8.59 -12.47
C TYR A 220 15.26 9.54 -13.23
N ALA A 221 14.21 10.01 -12.55
CA ALA A 221 13.19 10.90 -13.10
C ALA A 221 13.69 12.35 -13.24
N ASN A 222 14.58 12.83 -12.37
CA ASN A 222 15.07 14.21 -12.38
C ASN A 222 16.59 14.31 -12.19
N LYS A 223 17.30 14.63 -13.27
CA LYS A 223 18.77 14.73 -13.30
C LYS A 223 19.35 15.93 -12.53
N LYS A 224 18.51 16.83 -12.03
CA LYS A 224 18.93 17.92 -11.13
C LYS A 224 19.05 17.47 -9.66
N LEU A 225 18.74 16.22 -9.37
CA LEU A 225 18.86 15.64 -8.04
C LEU A 225 20.08 14.73 -7.94
N VAL A 226 20.66 14.68 -6.76
CA VAL A 226 21.75 13.79 -6.36
C VAL A 226 21.32 13.01 -5.13
N MET A 227 21.54 11.72 -5.18
CA MET A 227 21.41 10.82 -4.02
C MET A 227 22.76 10.78 -3.31
N LEU A 228 22.78 11.15 -2.01
CA LEU A 228 23.97 11.10 -1.19
C LEU A 228 24.14 9.68 -0.63
N ASP A 229 25.28 9.09 -0.97
CA ASP A 229 25.66 7.76 -0.50
C ASP A 229 26.71 7.89 0.60
N PHE A 230 26.27 7.78 1.83
CA PHE A 230 27.12 7.86 3.02
C PHE A 230 27.74 6.49 3.31
N GLN A 231 29.05 6.37 3.07
CA GLN A 231 29.82 5.14 3.31
C GLN A 231 30.31 5.04 4.76
N ASP A 232 30.78 3.85 5.12
CA ASP A 232 31.56 3.59 6.35
C ASP A 232 30.89 3.99 7.67
N GLY A 233 29.56 3.85 7.73
CA GLY A 233 28.80 4.18 8.96
C GLY A 233 28.58 5.66 9.19
N ASN A 234 28.90 6.54 8.23
CA ASN A 234 28.71 7.99 8.28
C ASN A 234 27.27 8.43 7.91
N GLY A 235 26.39 7.47 7.64
CA GLY A 235 24.97 7.69 7.33
C GLY A 235 24.08 7.82 8.55
N PHE A 236 22.78 7.88 8.26
CA PHE A 236 21.75 7.89 9.30
C PHE A 236 21.76 6.57 10.08
N LYS A 237 21.61 6.68 11.40
CA LYS A 237 21.46 5.50 12.27
C LYS A 237 19.99 5.09 12.28
N ALA A 238 19.75 3.81 12.07
CA ALA A 238 18.40 3.22 12.06
C ALA A 238 18.38 1.88 12.77
N THR A 239 17.24 1.52 13.30
CA THR A 239 16.95 0.19 13.83
C THR A 239 16.34 -0.69 12.74
N ASP A 240 16.31 -2.00 12.95
CA ASP A 240 15.59 -2.91 12.04
C ASP A 240 14.10 -2.55 11.91
N ALA A 241 13.48 -2.03 12.96
CA ALA A 241 12.09 -1.57 12.92
C ALA A 241 11.87 -0.38 11.98
N ASP A 242 12.88 0.48 11.81
CA ASP A 242 12.80 1.64 10.92
C ASP A 242 12.90 1.22 9.44
N VAL A 243 13.75 0.23 9.14
CA VAL A 243 14.10 -0.13 7.76
C VAL A 243 13.38 -1.37 7.22
N ASN A 244 12.81 -2.21 8.08
CA ASN A 244 12.00 -3.34 7.64
C ASN A 244 10.60 -2.85 7.25
N LEU A 245 10.23 -3.03 5.98
CA LEU A 245 8.92 -2.68 5.45
C LEU A 245 8.02 -3.90 5.45
N GLY A 246 6.84 -3.79 6.08
CA GLY A 246 5.88 -4.87 6.22
C GLY A 246 4.53 -4.56 5.60
N ILE A 247 3.77 -5.60 5.34
CA ILE A 247 2.37 -5.50 4.92
C ILE A 247 1.53 -5.41 6.19
N ALA A 248 0.81 -4.29 6.35
CA ALA A 248 -0.07 -4.13 7.50
C ALA A 248 -1.42 -4.80 7.24
N VAL A 249 -1.91 -5.55 8.23
CA VAL A 249 -3.20 -6.25 8.22
C VAL A 249 -3.93 -6.02 9.54
N SER A 250 -5.23 -6.30 9.57
CA SER A 250 -5.99 -6.20 10.81
C SER A 250 -5.54 -7.26 11.82
N LYS A 251 -5.40 -6.86 13.09
CA LYS A 251 -5.17 -7.80 14.21
C LYS A 251 -6.27 -8.85 14.35
N SER A 252 -7.47 -8.54 13.86
CA SER A 252 -8.60 -9.48 13.86
C SER A 252 -8.56 -10.51 12.72
N ASN A 253 -7.57 -10.43 11.82
CA ASN A 253 -7.44 -11.34 10.68
C ASN A 253 -6.05 -12.05 10.64
N PRO A 254 -5.74 -12.89 11.63
CA PRO A 254 -4.47 -13.63 11.67
C PRO A 254 -4.33 -14.64 10.52
N GLU A 255 -5.45 -15.12 9.96
CA GLU A 255 -5.44 -16.05 8.84
C GLU A 255 -4.91 -15.37 7.57
N LEU A 256 -5.32 -14.13 7.28
CA LEU A 256 -4.78 -13.36 6.16
C LEU A 256 -3.28 -13.11 6.33
N LYS A 257 -2.84 -12.73 7.55
CA LYS A 257 -1.42 -12.56 7.86
C LYS A 257 -0.62 -13.84 7.55
N ALA A 258 -1.11 -14.99 8.02
CA ALA A 258 -0.45 -16.27 7.79
C ALA A 258 -0.38 -16.63 6.29
N ALA A 259 -1.48 -16.40 5.55
CA ALA A 259 -1.54 -16.64 4.10
C ALA A 259 -0.57 -15.74 3.33
N VAL A 260 -0.51 -14.45 3.68
CA VAL A 260 0.42 -13.49 3.08
C VAL A 260 1.88 -13.84 3.40
N ASN A 261 2.19 -14.22 4.64
CA ASN A 261 3.55 -14.66 5.01
C ASN A 261 3.97 -15.91 4.22
N LYS A 262 3.05 -16.87 4.04
CA LYS A 262 3.30 -18.04 3.20
C LYS A 262 3.59 -17.64 1.74
N ALA A 263 2.84 -16.70 1.19
CA ALA A 263 3.11 -16.17 -0.16
C ALA A 263 4.47 -15.48 -0.24
N LEU A 264 4.81 -14.65 0.76
CA LEU A 264 6.10 -13.94 0.84
C LEU A 264 7.30 -14.89 0.94
N SER A 265 7.17 -16.02 1.64
CA SER A 265 8.25 -17.02 1.75
C SER A 265 8.59 -17.68 0.42
N GLY A 266 7.67 -17.65 -0.56
CA GLY A 266 7.89 -18.12 -1.92
C GLY A 266 8.56 -17.10 -2.86
N ILE A 267 8.85 -15.88 -2.38
CA ILE A 267 9.49 -14.80 -3.17
C ILE A 267 10.87 -14.54 -2.58
N SER A 268 11.91 -14.96 -3.28
CA SER A 268 13.29 -14.78 -2.82
C SER A 268 13.70 -13.30 -2.73
N GLU A 269 14.73 -12.99 -1.96
CA GLU A 269 15.30 -11.63 -1.90
C GLU A 269 15.75 -11.16 -3.28
N ALA A 270 16.41 -12.01 -4.06
CA ALA A 270 16.81 -11.70 -5.43
C ALA A 270 15.62 -11.37 -6.36
N ASP A 271 14.49 -12.08 -6.19
CA ASP A 271 13.27 -11.77 -6.95
C ASP A 271 12.69 -10.41 -6.52
N ARG A 272 12.70 -10.10 -5.23
CA ARG A 272 12.23 -8.80 -4.70
C ARG A 272 13.10 -7.66 -5.24
N ASP A 273 14.41 -7.81 -5.26
CA ASP A 273 15.35 -6.83 -5.82
C ASP A 273 15.10 -6.63 -7.31
N LYS A 274 14.89 -7.71 -8.06
CA LYS A 274 14.54 -7.63 -9.48
C LYS A 274 13.23 -6.90 -9.72
N ILE A 275 12.20 -7.18 -8.92
CA ILE A 275 10.91 -6.48 -9.00
C ILE A 275 11.10 -4.98 -8.72
N MET A 276 11.94 -4.61 -7.74
CA MET A 276 12.23 -3.21 -7.44
C MET A 276 12.98 -2.53 -8.60
N GLN A 277 13.98 -3.19 -9.19
CA GLN A 277 14.69 -2.66 -10.37
C GLN A 277 13.73 -2.49 -11.56
N ASP A 278 12.86 -3.46 -11.79
CA ASP A 278 11.82 -3.38 -12.83
C ASP A 278 10.86 -2.21 -12.58
N ALA A 279 10.49 -1.96 -11.33
CA ALA A 279 9.65 -0.82 -10.96
C ALA A 279 10.34 0.52 -11.23
N ILE A 280 11.62 0.66 -10.82
CA ILE A 280 12.42 1.87 -11.08
C ILE A 280 12.52 2.15 -12.60
N ALA A 281 12.72 1.10 -13.40
CA ALA A 281 12.86 1.26 -14.85
C ALA A 281 11.53 1.62 -15.56
N LYS A 282 10.40 1.27 -14.98
CA LYS A 282 9.05 1.47 -15.54
C LYS A 282 8.34 2.71 -15.03
N GLN A 283 8.84 3.33 -13.95
CA GLN A 283 8.20 4.50 -13.38
C GLN A 283 8.12 5.66 -14.39
N PRO A 284 7.09 6.52 -14.33
CA PRO A 284 7.01 7.71 -15.16
C PRO A 284 8.19 8.64 -14.89
N LEU A 285 8.80 9.14 -15.97
CA LEU A 285 9.77 10.22 -15.84
C LEU A 285 9.04 11.49 -15.39
N ALA A 286 9.67 12.31 -14.54
CA ALA A 286 9.14 13.62 -14.21
C ALA A 286 9.02 14.45 -15.50
N GLN A 287 7.82 14.92 -15.82
CA GLN A 287 7.54 15.85 -16.90
C GLN A 287 7.94 17.26 -16.51
#